data_86c2f2d146a81e066c435bc02ef70340
#
_entry.id   86c2f2d146a81e066c435bc02ef70340
#
_cell.length_a   1.000
_cell.length_b   1.000
_cell.length_c   1.000
_cell.angle_alpha   90.00
_cell.angle_beta   90.00
_cell.angle_gamma   90.00
#
_symmetry.space_group_name_H-M   'P 1'
#
loop_
_entity.id
_entity.type
_entity.pdbx_description
1 polymer ?
#
loop_
_entity_poly.entity_id
_entity_poly.type
_entity_poly.pdbx_seq_one_letter_code
_entity_poly.pdbx_strand_id
1 'polypeptide(L)'
;MFQDNPLLAQLKQQLHSQTPRVEGIVKGTEKGFGFLEVDGQKSYFIPPPYMKKVMHGDRVIASLQTEKEREIVQPETLVEPFLSRFVGRVTRKDDRLSIIPDHPLLRDSIQCRVARNINHEVSDGDWCVAEMRRHPLKEGDHSFQAEITEWITTGTDDLAPWWVTLARHNLEREAPKSDIAELRDEGLTREDLTALPFVTIDSGSTQDMDDALYVKDNGDGTLQMTIAIADPTAYVSEGSDLDNIAKKRAFTNYLPGFNIPMLPRELSDDICS
;
A
#
# COMPACT_ATOMS: atom_id res chain seq x y z
N MET A 1 -45.62 10.38 -20.53
CA MET A 1 -46.07 11.78 -20.80
C MET A 1 -45.97 12.68 -19.53
N PHE A 2 -45.14 12.33 -18.51
CA PHE A 2 -44.95 13.15 -17.29
C PHE A 2 -43.47 13.41 -16.95
N GLN A 3 -42.52 12.99 -17.82
CA GLN A 3 -41.07 13.11 -17.52
C GLN A 3 -40.45 14.46 -17.89
N ASP A 4 -41.10 15.30 -18.69
CA ASP A 4 -40.54 16.57 -19.20
C ASP A 4 -41.32 17.82 -18.74
N ASN A 5 -41.83 17.82 -17.50
CA ASN A 5 -42.51 19.00 -16.98
C ASN A 5 -41.48 19.91 -16.29
N PRO A 6 -41.20 21.14 -16.84
CA PRO A 6 -40.23 22.07 -16.28
C PRO A 6 -40.55 22.50 -14.84
N LEU A 7 -41.81 22.53 -14.45
CA LEU A 7 -42.25 22.81 -13.07
C LEU A 7 -41.86 21.68 -12.11
N LEU A 8 -41.93 20.42 -12.54
CA LEU A 8 -41.44 19.27 -11.75
C LEU A 8 -39.94 19.28 -11.60
N ALA A 9 -39.20 19.70 -12.63
CA ALA A 9 -37.75 19.86 -12.56
C ALA A 9 -37.35 20.97 -11.60
N GLN A 10 -38.00 22.11 -11.64
CA GLN A 10 -37.80 23.24 -10.72
C GLN A 10 -38.16 22.86 -9.28
N LEU A 11 -39.27 22.17 -9.05
CA LEU A 11 -39.68 21.70 -7.72
C LEU A 11 -38.67 20.70 -7.13
N LYS A 12 -38.20 19.76 -7.95
CA LYS A 12 -37.10 18.82 -7.55
C LYS A 12 -35.83 19.56 -7.19
N GLN A 13 -35.44 20.57 -7.95
CA GLN A 13 -34.25 21.36 -7.70
C GLN A 13 -34.38 22.21 -6.43
N GLN A 14 -35.55 22.79 -6.15
CA GLN A 14 -35.84 23.52 -4.92
C GLN A 14 -35.84 22.59 -3.69
N LEU A 15 -36.48 21.42 -3.78
CA LEU A 15 -36.43 20.40 -2.72
C LEU A 15 -35.04 19.91 -2.46
N HIS A 16 -34.25 19.68 -3.51
CA HIS A 16 -32.87 19.24 -3.40
C HIS A 16 -31.96 20.31 -2.75
N SER A 17 -32.23 21.60 -2.98
CA SER A 17 -31.47 22.70 -2.37
C SER A 17 -31.80 22.93 -0.89
N GLN A 18 -32.98 22.51 -0.43
CA GLN A 18 -33.43 22.64 0.96
C GLN A 18 -33.11 21.41 1.84
N THR A 19 -32.74 20.27 1.25
CA THR A 19 -32.43 19.06 2.00
C THR A 19 -31.09 19.22 2.72
N PRO A 20 -31.04 19.09 4.07
CA PRO A 20 -29.78 19.14 4.81
C PRO A 20 -28.79 18.09 4.30
N ARG A 21 -27.53 18.46 4.19
CA ARG A 21 -26.44 17.56 3.78
C ARG A 21 -25.42 17.43 4.89
N VAL A 22 -24.86 16.26 5.02
CA VAL A 22 -23.81 15.93 5.98
C VAL A 22 -22.66 15.24 5.26
N GLU A 23 -21.44 15.56 5.64
CA GLU A 23 -20.23 14.89 5.18
C GLU A 23 -19.76 13.92 6.26
N GLY A 24 -19.31 12.74 5.87
CA GLY A 24 -18.81 11.75 6.82
C GLY A 24 -18.16 10.56 6.14
N ILE A 25 -17.74 9.61 6.96
CA ILE A 25 -17.08 8.36 6.55
C ILE A 25 -18.08 7.21 6.66
N VAL A 26 -18.18 6.44 5.59
CA VAL A 26 -19.05 5.26 5.51
C VAL A 26 -18.47 4.12 6.36
N LYS A 27 -19.26 3.58 7.27
CA LYS A 27 -18.98 2.37 8.05
C LYS A 27 -19.95 1.27 7.60
N GLY A 28 -19.47 0.40 6.71
CA GLY A 28 -20.21 -0.77 6.26
C GLY A 28 -20.31 -1.84 7.33
N THR A 29 -21.37 -2.65 7.27
CA THR A 29 -21.58 -3.82 8.12
C THR A 29 -21.70 -5.09 7.27
N GLU A 30 -21.46 -6.24 7.84
CA GLU A 30 -21.66 -7.55 7.16
C GLU A 30 -23.11 -7.82 6.75
N LYS A 31 -24.07 -7.07 7.31
CA LYS A 31 -25.50 -7.25 7.03
C LYS A 31 -26.01 -6.43 5.83
N GLY A 32 -25.09 -5.75 5.08
CA GLY A 32 -25.41 -5.01 3.87
C GLY A 32 -26.03 -3.63 4.10
N PHE A 33 -26.09 -3.14 5.34
CA PHE A 33 -26.38 -1.74 5.67
C PHE A 33 -25.12 -1.08 6.24
N GLY A 34 -25.14 0.23 6.42
CA GLY A 34 -24.02 0.95 7.00
C GLY A 34 -24.45 2.16 7.81
N PHE A 35 -23.44 2.90 8.25
CA PHE A 35 -23.59 4.17 8.94
C PHE A 35 -22.66 5.20 8.32
N LEU A 36 -23.08 6.44 8.31
CA LEU A 36 -22.24 7.59 7.99
C LEU A 36 -21.80 8.23 9.31
N GLU A 37 -20.54 8.13 9.65
CA GLU A 37 -19.93 8.76 10.81
C GLU A 37 -19.57 10.21 10.47
N VAL A 38 -20.14 11.16 11.21
CA VAL A 38 -19.91 12.60 11.08
C VAL A 38 -19.19 13.07 12.36
N ASP A 39 -17.97 13.56 12.23
CA ASP A 39 -17.15 14.16 13.30
C ASP A 39 -17.09 13.37 14.63
N GLY A 40 -17.11 12.04 14.55
CA GLY A 40 -16.93 11.14 15.70
C GLY A 40 -18.05 11.17 16.76
N GLN A 41 -19.08 12.01 16.59
CA GLN A 41 -20.15 12.18 17.57
C GLN A 41 -21.53 11.72 17.10
N LYS A 42 -21.80 11.76 15.80
CA LYS A 42 -23.10 11.40 15.25
C LYS A 42 -22.96 10.42 14.11
N SER A 43 -23.76 9.36 14.13
CA SER A 43 -23.86 8.36 13.07
C SER A 43 -25.25 8.32 12.50
N TYR A 44 -25.36 8.35 11.18
CA TYR A 44 -26.62 8.24 10.47
C TYR A 44 -26.71 6.91 9.74
N PHE A 45 -27.89 6.32 9.72
CA PHE A 45 -28.13 5.03 9.09
C PHE A 45 -28.12 5.14 7.56
N ILE A 46 -27.36 4.26 6.90
CA ILE A 46 -27.37 4.08 5.43
C ILE A 46 -28.11 2.78 5.11
N PRO A 47 -29.30 2.84 4.53
CA PRO A 47 -30.07 1.66 4.13
C PRO A 47 -29.35 0.81 3.06
N PRO A 48 -29.64 -0.51 2.99
CA PRO A 48 -29.01 -1.42 2.03
C PRO A 48 -29.03 -0.99 0.57
N PRO A 49 -30.10 -0.38 0.02
CA PRO A 49 -30.10 0.10 -1.36
C PRO A 49 -29.06 1.18 -1.64
N TYR A 50 -28.76 2.02 -0.64
CA TYR A 50 -27.79 3.09 -0.76
C TYR A 50 -26.36 2.60 -0.51
N MET A 51 -26.18 1.56 0.33
CA MET A 51 -24.88 0.91 0.53
C MET A 51 -24.31 0.29 -0.75
N LYS A 52 -25.14 -0.07 -1.73
CA LYS A 52 -24.65 -0.57 -3.03
C LYS A 52 -23.88 0.46 -3.85
N LYS A 53 -23.96 1.73 -3.49
CA LYS A 53 -23.29 2.84 -4.19
C LYS A 53 -22.02 3.32 -3.51
N VAL A 54 -21.71 2.80 -2.32
CA VAL A 54 -20.57 3.18 -1.50
C VAL A 54 -19.92 1.95 -0.89
N MET A 55 -18.70 2.07 -0.43
CA MET A 55 -18.03 1.02 0.32
C MET A 55 -17.57 1.53 1.68
N HIS A 56 -17.21 0.60 2.55
CA HIS A 56 -16.62 0.93 3.85
C HIS A 56 -15.41 1.84 3.65
N GLY A 57 -15.33 2.92 4.42
CA GLY A 57 -14.22 3.87 4.38
C GLY A 57 -14.36 5.02 3.40
N ASP A 58 -15.32 4.99 2.46
CA ASP A 58 -15.56 6.14 1.58
C ASP A 58 -15.94 7.39 2.37
N ARG A 59 -15.35 8.52 2.05
CA ARG A 59 -15.78 9.84 2.51
C ARG A 59 -16.77 10.41 1.52
N VAL A 60 -17.98 10.70 1.98
CA VAL A 60 -19.09 11.10 1.11
C VAL A 60 -19.88 12.27 1.69
N ILE A 61 -20.52 13.04 0.81
CA ILE A 61 -21.61 13.94 1.17
C ILE A 61 -22.92 13.20 0.91
N ALA A 62 -23.80 13.19 1.91
CA ALA A 62 -25.08 12.52 1.86
C ALA A 62 -26.21 13.46 2.25
N SER A 63 -27.38 13.34 1.59
CA SER A 63 -28.59 14.03 1.99
C SER A 63 -29.24 13.34 3.19
N LEU A 64 -29.70 14.15 4.15
CA LEU A 64 -30.40 13.69 5.34
C LEU A 64 -31.90 13.61 5.05
N GLN A 65 -32.47 12.45 5.30
CA GLN A 65 -33.90 12.17 5.08
C GLN A 65 -34.50 11.60 6.36
N THR A 66 -35.80 11.82 6.54
CA THR A 66 -36.54 11.18 7.64
C THR A 66 -37.50 10.14 7.04
N GLU A 67 -37.28 8.88 7.36
CA GLU A 67 -38.15 7.78 6.94
C GLU A 67 -38.65 7.04 8.19
N LYS A 68 -40.02 6.98 8.34
CA LYS A 68 -40.67 6.31 9.48
C LYS A 68 -40.09 6.72 10.84
N GLU A 69 -39.95 8.02 11.06
CA GLU A 69 -39.40 8.63 12.29
C GLU A 69 -37.90 8.33 12.57
N ARG A 70 -37.17 7.79 11.58
CA ARG A 70 -35.72 7.58 11.68
C ARG A 70 -34.98 8.47 10.71
N GLU A 71 -33.89 9.06 11.17
CA GLU A 71 -32.96 9.77 10.30
C GLU A 71 -32.14 8.75 9.51
N ILE A 72 -32.21 8.84 8.19
CA ILE A 72 -31.41 8.05 7.25
C ILE A 72 -30.63 8.99 6.35
N VAL A 73 -29.55 8.51 5.76
CA VAL A 73 -28.81 9.28 4.77
C VAL A 73 -28.69 8.54 3.45
N GLN A 74 -28.76 9.32 2.38
CA GLN A 74 -28.51 8.87 1.02
C GLN A 74 -27.20 9.50 0.53
N PRO A 75 -26.12 8.72 0.33
CA PRO A 75 -24.89 9.21 -0.28
C PRO A 75 -25.15 9.75 -1.70
N GLU A 76 -24.66 10.96 -1.96
CA GLU A 76 -24.88 11.66 -3.24
C GLU A 76 -23.55 11.96 -3.95
N THR A 77 -22.53 12.39 -3.21
CA THR A 77 -21.26 12.82 -3.77
C THR A 77 -20.09 12.13 -3.09
N LEU A 78 -19.18 11.60 -3.87
CA LEU A 78 -17.91 11.05 -3.38
C LEU A 78 -16.94 12.20 -3.15
N VAL A 79 -16.45 12.35 -1.92
CA VAL A 79 -15.38 13.30 -1.56
C VAL A 79 -14.04 12.62 -1.74
N GLU A 80 -13.87 11.44 -1.13
CA GLU A 80 -12.64 10.66 -1.21
C GLU A 80 -12.98 9.16 -1.23
N PRO A 81 -12.48 8.41 -2.23
CA PRO A 81 -12.67 6.97 -2.26
C PRO A 81 -11.77 6.30 -1.23
N PHE A 82 -12.27 5.29 -0.53
CA PHE A 82 -11.45 4.46 0.34
C PHE A 82 -10.43 3.63 -0.44
N LEU A 83 -10.85 3.03 -1.56
CA LEU A 83 -9.97 2.29 -2.45
C LEU A 83 -9.64 3.12 -3.69
N SER A 84 -8.36 3.47 -3.85
CA SER A 84 -7.78 3.98 -5.10
C SER A 84 -6.91 2.93 -5.75
N ARG A 85 -5.83 2.51 -5.08
CA ARG A 85 -4.96 1.38 -5.41
C ARG A 85 -5.06 0.36 -4.28
N PHE A 86 -5.24 -0.90 -4.61
CA PHE A 86 -5.39 -1.97 -3.62
C PHE A 86 -4.86 -3.29 -4.14
N VAL A 87 -4.52 -4.18 -3.20
CA VAL A 87 -4.22 -5.58 -3.49
C VAL A 87 -5.49 -6.39 -3.32
N GLY A 88 -5.67 -7.38 -4.15
CA GLY A 88 -6.82 -8.27 -4.05
C GLY A 88 -6.58 -9.62 -4.70
N ARG A 89 -7.50 -10.54 -4.42
CA ARG A 89 -7.52 -11.87 -4.99
C ARG A 89 -8.48 -11.92 -6.17
N VAL A 90 -8.00 -12.39 -7.30
CA VAL A 90 -8.79 -12.51 -8.52
C VAL A 90 -9.79 -13.65 -8.38
N THR A 91 -10.98 -13.47 -8.89
CA THR A 91 -12.00 -14.50 -9.06
C THR A 91 -12.60 -14.43 -10.45
N ARG A 92 -12.82 -15.60 -11.05
CA ARG A 92 -13.42 -15.73 -12.38
C ARG A 92 -14.72 -16.52 -12.29
N LYS A 93 -15.80 -15.93 -12.79
CA LYS A 93 -17.09 -16.60 -12.87
C LYS A 93 -17.72 -16.29 -14.22
N ASP A 94 -18.13 -17.34 -14.98
CA ASP A 94 -18.78 -17.20 -16.28
C ASP A 94 -18.04 -16.22 -17.22
N ASP A 95 -16.71 -16.41 -17.39
CA ASP A 95 -15.80 -15.55 -18.15
C ASP A 95 -15.67 -14.09 -17.67
N ARG A 96 -16.32 -13.74 -16.57
CA ARG A 96 -16.20 -12.42 -15.96
C ARG A 96 -15.10 -12.43 -14.91
N LEU A 97 -14.17 -11.51 -15.09
CA LEU A 97 -13.08 -11.30 -14.15
C LEU A 97 -13.51 -10.30 -13.08
N SER A 98 -13.27 -10.63 -11.83
CA SER A 98 -13.50 -9.76 -10.69
C SER A 98 -12.34 -9.87 -9.72
N ILE A 99 -12.18 -8.90 -8.82
CA ILE A 99 -11.16 -8.90 -7.79
C ILE A 99 -11.81 -8.63 -6.44
N ILE A 100 -11.45 -9.42 -5.43
CA ILE A 100 -11.88 -9.22 -4.05
C ILE A 100 -10.75 -8.49 -3.33
N PRO A 101 -10.98 -7.27 -2.82
CA PRO A 101 -9.95 -6.52 -2.09
C PRO A 101 -9.47 -7.30 -0.86
N ASP A 102 -8.17 -7.25 -0.61
CA ASP A 102 -7.55 -7.82 0.59
C ASP A 102 -7.77 -6.90 1.79
N HIS A 103 -9.01 -6.85 2.24
CA HIS A 103 -9.44 -6.02 3.36
C HIS A 103 -10.55 -6.73 4.15
N PRO A 104 -10.49 -6.79 5.49
CA PRO A 104 -11.42 -7.59 6.31
C PRO A 104 -12.88 -7.16 6.17
N LEU A 105 -13.15 -5.89 5.86
CA LEU A 105 -14.50 -5.34 5.75
C LEU A 105 -15.00 -5.17 4.30
N LEU A 106 -14.19 -5.55 3.28
CA LEU A 106 -14.55 -5.48 1.87
C LEU A 106 -14.52 -6.89 1.29
N ARG A 107 -15.66 -7.58 1.30
CA ARG A 107 -15.79 -8.97 0.83
C ARG A 107 -16.45 -9.09 -0.54
N ASP A 108 -17.03 -8.00 -1.04
CA ASP A 108 -17.68 -8.01 -2.33
C ASP A 108 -16.67 -7.95 -3.47
N SER A 109 -16.87 -8.78 -4.48
CA SER A 109 -16.04 -8.79 -5.66
C SER A 109 -16.33 -7.56 -6.54
N ILE A 110 -15.29 -6.90 -7.01
CA ILE A 110 -15.35 -5.76 -7.91
C ILE A 110 -15.04 -6.25 -9.32
N GLN A 111 -15.91 -5.98 -10.28
CA GLN A 111 -15.67 -6.31 -11.67
C GLN A 111 -14.39 -5.61 -12.17
N CYS A 112 -13.51 -6.33 -12.85
CA CYS A 112 -12.25 -5.78 -13.31
C CYS A 112 -11.89 -6.22 -14.73
N ARG A 113 -10.91 -5.52 -15.29
CA ARG A 113 -10.22 -5.87 -16.53
C ARG A 113 -8.71 -5.88 -16.26
N VAL A 114 -7.96 -6.55 -17.12
CA VAL A 114 -6.49 -6.57 -17.05
C VAL A 114 -5.95 -5.44 -17.91
N ALA A 115 -4.99 -4.68 -17.40
CA ALA A 115 -4.29 -3.64 -18.14
C ALA A 115 -3.47 -4.24 -19.28
N ARG A 116 -3.35 -3.52 -20.40
CA ARG A 116 -2.70 -4.03 -21.63
C ARG A 116 -1.20 -4.32 -21.48
N ASN A 117 -0.56 -3.73 -20.51
CA ASN A 117 0.88 -3.90 -20.23
C ASN A 117 1.19 -5.15 -19.40
N ILE A 118 0.20 -5.89 -18.95
CA ILE A 118 0.41 -7.13 -18.21
C ILE A 118 0.57 -8.27 -19.22
N ASN A 119 1.77 -8.83 -19.30
CA ASN A 119 2.12 -9.94 -20.19
C ASN A 119 1.86 -11.32 -19.55
N HIS A 120 1.13 -11.38 -18.45
CA HIS A 120 0.78 -12.59 -17.72
C HIS A 120 -0.71 -12.89 -17.88
N GLU A 121 -1.07 -14.16 -18.11
CA GLU A 121 -2.46 -14.59 -18.11
C GLU A 121 -2.97 -14.67 -16.66
N VAL A 122 -3.82 -13.72 -16.29
CA VAL A 122 -4.39 -13.64 -14.94
C VAL A 122 -5.44 -14.72 -14.77
N SER A 123 -5.26 -15.57 -13.75
CA SER A 123 -6.09 -16.74 -13.46
C SER A 123 -6.91 -16.56 -12.18
N ASP A 124 -7.90 -17.44 -12.00
CA ASP A 124 -8.69 -17.53 -10.76
C ASP A 124 -7.77 -17.84 -9.57
N GLY A 125 -7.93 -17.08 -8.49
CA GLY A 125 -7.12 -17.23 -7.28
C GLY A 125 -5.82 -16.42 -7.26
N ASP A 126 -5.38 -15.81 -8.37
CA ASP A 126 -4.18 -14.99 -8.42
C ASP A 126 -4.28 -13.75 -7.53
N TRP A 127 -3.14 -13.33 -7.01
CA TRP A 127 -3.00 -12.08 -6.30
C TRP A 127 -2.54 -10.97 -7.24
N CYS A 128 -3.24 -9.86 -7.22
CA CYS A 128 -2.99 -8.73 -8.10
C CYS A 128 -3.10 -7.40 -7.39
N VAL A 129 -2.42 -6.39 -7.94
CA VAL A 129 -2.71 -4.98 -7.64
C VAL A 129 -3.74 -4.48 -8.63
N ALA A 130 -4.71 -3.75 -8.14
CA ALA A 130 -5.71 -3.11 -8.95
C ALA A 130 -5.91 -1.64 -8.57
N GLU A 131 -6.40 -0.88 -9.53
CA GLU A 131 -6.82 0.51 -9.34
C GLU A 131 -8.31 0.65 -9.62
N MET A 132 -9.00 1.42 -8.77
CA MET A 132 -10.40 1.74 -8.98
C MET A 132 -10.55 2.68 -10.18
N ARG A 133 -11.32 2.29 -11.18
CA ARG A 133 -11.57 3.09 -12.40
C ARG A 133 -12.93 3.76 -12.38
N ARG A 134 -13.95 3.11 -11.79
CA ARG A 134 -15.31 3.64 -11.70
C ARG A 134 -15.85 3.49 -10.29
N HIS A 135 -16.61 4.50 -9.88
CA HIS A 135 -17.30 4.55 -8.59
C HIS A 135 -18.73 5.06 -8.79
N PRO A 136 -19.77 4.39 -8.24
CA PRO A 136 -21.18 4.74 -8.51
C PRO A 136 -21.62 6.16 -8.14
N LEU A 137 -20.86 6.86 -7.29
CA LEU A 137 -21.11 8.27 -6.95
C LEU A 137 -20.36 9.26 -7.85
N LYS A 138 -19.57 8.80 -8.82
CA LYS A 138 -18.98 9.67 -9.84
C LYS A 138 -19.94 9.83 -11.01
N GLU A 139 -19.94 11.00 -11.59
CA GLU A 139 -20.80 11.32 -12.73
C GLU A 139 -20.55 10.35 -13.89
N GLY A 140 -21.63 9.78 -14.44
CA GLY A 140 -21.59 8.81 -15.53
C GLY A 140 -21.24 7.37 -15.14
N ASP A 141 -20.92 7.11 -13.88
CA ASP A 141 -20.64 5.75 -13.38
C ASP A 141 -21.90 5.14 -12.73
N HIS A 142 -22.07 3.84 -12.90
CA HIS A 142 -23.23 3.12 -12.33
C HIS A 142 -22.82 1.92 -11.46
N SER A 143 -21.55 1.56 -11.48
CA SER A 143 -21.02 0.41 -10.74
C SER A 143 -19.56 0.63 -10.39
N PHE A 144 -19.07 -0.11 -9.38
CA PHE A 144 -17.64 -0.21 -9.12
C PHE A 144 -16.97 -1.00 -10.24
N GLN A 145 -15.86 -0.47 -10.77
CA GLN A 145 -15.00 -1.17 -11.71
C GLN A 145 -13.54 -0.88 -11.40
N ALA A 146 -12.72 -1.92 -11.47
CA ALA A 146 -11.28 -1.84 -11.26
C ALA A 146 -10.51 -2.26 -12.52
N GLU A 147 -9.24 -1.93 -12.56
CA GLU A 147 -8.29 -2.41 -13.55
C GLU A 147 -7.11 -3.02 -12.82
N ILE A 148 -6.80 -4.28 -13.12
CA ILE A 148 -5.60 -4.95 -12.64
C ILE A 148 -4.41 -4.32 -13.33
N THR A 149 -3.50 -3.72 -12.55
CA THR A 149 -2.34 -2.96 -13.04
C THR A 149 -1.03 -3.71 -12.84
N GLU A 150 -1.02 -4.72 -11.93
CA GLU A 150 0.15 -5.54 -11.64
C GLU A 150 -0.29 -6.96 -11.24
N TRP A 151 0.36 -7.98 -11.78
CA TRP A 151 0.25 -9.34 -11.29
C TRP A 151 1.31 -9.58 -10.22
N ILE A 152 0.91 -10.09 -9.06
CA ILE A 152 1.81 -10.30 -7.92
C ILE A 152 2.33 -11.74 -7.92
N THR A 153 1.41 -12.71 -7.80
CA THR A 153 1.75 -14.13 -7.73
C THR A 153 0.49 -15.00 -7.84
N THR A 154 0.68 -16.30 -8.01
CA THR A 154 -0.42 -17.27 -8.02
C THR A 154 -1.03 -17.46 -6.64
N GLY A 155 -2.28 -17.92 -6.59
CA GLY A 155 -2.96 -18.23 -5.34
C GLY A 155 -2.39 -19.43 -4.57
N THR A 156 -1.52 -20.22 -5.22
CA THR A 156 -0.88 -21.41 -4.65
C THR A 156 0.58 -21.19 -4.27
N ASP A 157 1.10 -19.99 -4.39
CA ASP A 157 2.45 -19.64 -3.99
C ASP A 157 2.54 -19.56 -2.45
N ASP A 158 3.39 -20.36 -1.85
CA ASP A 158 3.61 -20.39 -0.39
C ASP A 158 4.14 -19.05 0.15
N LEU A 159 4.81 -18.26 -0.70
CA LEU A 159 5.33 -16.94 -0.37
C LEU A 159 4.34 -15.80 -0.68
N ALA A 160 3.13 -16.13 -1.14
CA ALA A 160 2.12 -15.13 -1.46
C ALA A 160 1.87 -14.10 -0.34
N PRO A 161 1.82 -14.46 0.96
CA PRO A 161 1.63 -13.48 2.03
C PRO A 161 2.70 -12.39 2.06
N TRP A 162 3.94 -12.71 1.68
CA TRP A 162 5.05 -11.76 1.65
C TRP A 162 4.94 -10.83 0.45
N TRP A 163 4.70 -11.39 -0.73
CA TRP A 163 4.53 -10.61 -1.96
C TRP A 163 3.33 -9.68 -1.88
N VAL A 164 2.22 -10.14 -1.32
CA VAL A 164 1.02 -9.36 -1.07
C VAL A 164 1.30 -8.21 -0.09
N THR A 165 2.06 -8.47 0.97
CA THR A 165 2.43 -7.45 1.95
C THR A 165 3.32 -6.38 1.32
N LEU A 166 4.36 -6.76 0.57
CA LEU A 166 5.21 -5.81 -0.16
C LEU A 166 4.40 -4.96 -1.14
N ALA A 167 3.56 -5.61 -1.96
CA ALA A 167 2.72 -4.91 -2.93
C ALA A 167 1.72 -3.95 -2.28
N ARG A 168 1.15 -4.31 -1.10
CA ARG A 168 0.25 -3.44 -0.33
C ARG A 168 0.94 -2.14 0.08
N HIS A 169 2.20 -2.24 0.49
CA HIS A 169 3.00 -1.10 0.91
C HIS A 169 3.80 -0.45 -0.22
N ASN A 170 3.60 -0.89 -1.46
CA ASN A 170 4.35 -0.43 -2.64
C ASN A 170 5.86 -0.56 -2.49
N LEU A 171 6.29 -1.68 -1.90
CA LEU A 171 7.70 -2.02 -1.70
C LEU A 171 8.21 -2.92 -2.81
N GLU A 172 9.47 -2.74 -3.19
CA GLU A 172 10.14 -3.54 -4.21
C GLU A 172 10.34 -4.99 -3.72
N ARG A 173 10.36 -5.95 -4.65
CA ARG A 173 10.54 -7.38 -4.36
C ARG A 173 11.97 -7.87 -4.52
N GLU A 174 12.80 -7.11 -5.21
CA GLU A 174 14.16 -7.50 -5.55
C GLU A 174 15.17 -6.47 -5.04
N ALA A 175 16.41 -6.91 -4.86
CA ALA A 175 17.52 -6.01 -4.62
C ALA A 175 17.66 -5.01 -5.78
N PRO A 176 18.12 -3.80 -5.54
CA PRO A 176 18.34 -2.83 -6.61
C PRO A 176 19.47 -3.32 -7.54
N LYS A 177 19.30 -3.00 -8.82
CA LYS A 177 20.34 -3.20 -9.84
C LYS A 177 20.87 -1.83 -10.21
N SER A 178 22.10 -1.55 -9.85
CA SER A 178 22.79 -0.32 -10.20
C SER A 178 24.28 -0.57 -10.20
N ASP A 179 25.02 0.22 -10.98
CA ASP A 179 26.46 0.19 -10.96
C ASP A 179 26.98 0.72 -9.62
N ILE A 180 27.96 0.00 -9.06
CA ILE A 180 28.66 0.38 -7.84
C ILE A 180 29.87 1.20 -8.25
N ALA A 181 30.06 2.37 -7.64
CA ALA A 181 31.22 3.20 -7.89
C ALA A 181 32.50 2.51 -7.35
N GLU A 182 33.64 2.85 -7.94
CA GLU A 182 34.94 2.50 -7.34
C GLU A 182 35.09 3.18 -5.98
N LEU A 183 35.87 2.56 -5.10
CA LEU A 183 36.19 3.10 -3.78
C LEU A 183 36.74 4.52 -3.90
N ARG A 184 36.14 5.47 -3.21
CA ARG A 184 36.55 6.87 -3.17
C ARG A 184 37.37 7.10 -1.90
N ASP A 185 38.70 7.14 -2.07
CA ASP A 185 39.66 7.43 -0.98
C ASP A 185 40.19 8.88 -1.02
N GLU A 186 39.72 9.70 -1.94
CA GLU A 186 40.22 11.07 -2.15
C GLU A 186 40.08 11.91 -0.87
N GLY A 187 41.20 12.30 -0.29
CA GLY A 187 41.27 13.18 0.88
C GLY A 187 40.93 12.54 2.22
N LEU A 188 40.73 11.23 2.27
CA LEU A 188 40.48 10.49 3.50
C LEU A 188 41.76 9.78 3.95
N THR A 189 42.14 9.94 5.23
CA THR A 189 43.17 9.12 5.88
C THR A 189 42.50 7.90 6.49
N ARG A 190 42.74 6.73 5.91
CA ARG A 190 42.28 5.45 6.47
C ARG A 190 43.36 4.81 7.27
N GLU A 191 43.03 4.31 8.46
CA GLU A 191 43.96 3.53 9.32
C GLU A 191 43.75 2.04 9.03
N ASP A 192 44.88 1.32 8.88
CA ASP A 192 44.85 -0.13 8.71
C ASP A 192 44.73 -0.82 10.07
N LEU A 193 43.56 -1.35 10.36
CA LEU A 193 43.27 -2.11 11.59
C LEU A 193 43.05 -3.60 11.32
N THR A 194 43.46 -4.12 10.15
CA THR A 194 43.24 -5.53 9.76
C THR A 194 43.96 -6.52 10.63
N ALA A 195 45.00 -6.09 11.35
CA ALA A 195 45.73 -6.92 12.32
C ALA A 195 45.01 -7.11 13.67
N LEU A 196 43.95 -6.34 13.95
CA LEU A 196 43.19 -6.47 15.19
C LEU A 196 42.11 -7.56 15.03
N PRO A 197 41.94 -8.41 16.07
CA PRO A 197 40.96 -9.48 16.04
C PRO A 197 39.55 -8.94 16.31
N PHE A 198 38.96 -8.27 15.32
CA PHE A 198 37.59 -7.90 15.38
C PHE A 198 36.64 -9.10 15.35
N VAL A 199 35.51 -8.98 16.01
CA VAL A 199 34.43 -9.98 16.03
C VAL A 199 33.10 -9.29 15.68
N THR A 200 32.24 -10.00 15.00
CA THR A 200 30.83 -9.62 14.81
C THR A 200 29.94 -10.43 15.75
N ILE A 201 28.78 -9.90 16.11
CA ILE A 201 27.81 -10.56 17.00
C ILE A 201 26.46 -10.67 16.26
N ASP A 202 26.43 -11.56 15.28
CA ASP A 202 25.31 -11.79 14.39
C ASP A 202 24.73 -13.19 14.50
N SER A 203 23.55 -13.41 13.92
CA SER A 203 23.05 -14.76 13.73
C SER A 203 23.86 -15.52 12.68
N GLY A 204 23.94 -16.85 12.78
CA GLY A 204 24.68 -17.65 11.80
C GLY A 204 24.16 -17.59 10.35
N SER A 205 23.03 -16.93 10.12
CA SER A 205 22.43 -16.71 8.79
C SER A 205 22.55 -15.28 8.28
N THR A 206 23.12 -14.36 9.06
CA THR A 206 23.35 -12.96 8.66
C THR A 206 24.38 -12.90 7.56
N GLN A 207 24.10 -12.14 6.51
CA GLN A 207 24.99 -11.89 5.37
C GLN A 207 25.49 -10.45 5.33
N ASP A 208 24.64 -9.52 5.77
CA ASP A 208 24.89 -8.08 5.84
C ASP A 208 25.40 -7.69 7.25
N MET A 209 26.67 -8.05 7.53
CA MET A 209 27.32 -7.73 8.81
C MET A 209 27.90 -6.32 8.76
N ASP A 210 27.17 -5.34 9.33
CA ASP A 210 27.49 -3.92 9.22
C ASP A 210 28.47 -3.43 10.29
N ASP A 211 28.59 -4.14 11.43
CA ASP A 211 29.40 -3.71 12.56
C ASP A 211 30.31 -4.83 13.11
N ALA A 212 31.49 -4.43 13.53
CA ALA A 212 32.46 -5.29 14.20
C ALA A 212 33.07 -4.61 15.42
N LEU A 213 33.40 -5.38 16.43
CA LEU A 213 33.86 -4.92 17.72
C LEU A 213 35.23 -5.51 18.05
N TYR A 214 36.11 -4.67 18.63
CA TYR A 214 37.36 -5.10 19.26
C TYR A 214 37.47 -4.49 20.65
N VAL A 215 37.85 -5.30 21.64
CA VAL A 215 38.02 -4.83 23.03
C VAL A 215 39.45 -5.14 23.49
N LYS A 216 40.11 -4.13 24.04
CA LYS A 216 41.43 -4.19 24.61
C LYS A 216 41.38 -3.84 26.10
N ASP A 217 41.99 -4.65 26.94
CA ASP A 217 42.29 -4.32 28.35
C ASP A 217 43.54 -3.44 28.41
N ASN A 218 43.45 -2.27 29.03
CA ASN A 218 44.55 -1.34 29.18
C ASN A 218 45.44 -1.69 30.39
N GLY A 219 45.06 -2.66 31.24
CA GLY A 219 45.80 -3.08 32.43
C GLY A 219 45.73 -2.14 33.62
N ASP A 220 44.99 -1.04 33.52
CA ASP A 220 44.75 -0.04 34.57
C ASP A 220 43.31 -0.12 35.14
N GLY A 221 42.57 -1.17 34.79
CA GLY A 221 41.16 -1.36 35.14
C GLY A 221 40.20 -0.73 34.15
N THR A 222 40.67 -0.15 33.03
CA THR A 222 39.86 0.37 31.95
C THR A 222 39.91 -0.53 30.71
N LEU A 223 38.83 -0.52 29.92
CA LEU A 223 38.73 -1.21 28.65
C LEU A 223 38.64 -0.19 27.54
N GLN A 224 39.34 -0.39 26.45
CA GLN A 224 39.18 0.35 25.21
C GLN A 224 38.35 -0.50 24.25
N MET A 225 37.25 0.07 23.77
CA MET A 225 36.41 -0.55 22.73
C MET A 225 36.63 0.19 21.41
N THR A 226 36.93 -0.56 20.37
CA THR A 226 36.99 -0.08 18.99
C THR A 226 35.78 -0.65 18.23
N ILE A 227 35.05 0.20 17.57
CA ILE A 227 33.84 -0.15 16.79
C ILE A 227 34.16 0.16 15.34
N ALA A 228 34.05 -0.82 14.46
CA ALA A 228 34.14 -0.65 13.02
C ALA A 228 32.77 -0.77 12.42
N ILE A 229 32.38 0.20 11.58
CA ILE A 229 31.08 0.22 10.89
C ILE A 229 31.34 0.21 9.39
N ALA A 230 30.55 -0.57 8.65
CA ALA A 230 30.58 -0.57 7.19
C ALA A 230 30.37 0.86 6.65
N ASP A 231 31.12 1.21 5.60
CA ASP A 231 31.08 2.54 4.98
C ASP A 231 30.58 2.48 3.52
N PRO A 232 29.28 2.21 3.29
CA PRO A 232 28.74 2.16 1.94
C PRO A 232 28.82 3.52 1.22
N THR A 233 28.99 4.63 1.95
CA THR A 233 29.11 5.96 1.35
C THR A 233 30.40 6.14 0.57
N ALA A 234 31.43 5.32 0.84
CA ALA A 234 32.63 5.26 0.05
C ALA A 234 32.41 4.78 -1.40
N TYR A 235 31.31 4.07 -1.65
CA TYR A 235 30.94 3.48 -2.94
C TYR A 235 29.70 4.13 -3.56
N VAL A 236 28.93 4.91 -2.81
CA VAL A 236 27.70 5.57 -3.26
C VAL A 236 27.93 7.07 -3.33
N SER A 237 27.97 7.62 -4.55
CA SER A 237 28.12 9.06 -4.74
C SER A 237 26.81 9.78 -4.49
N GLU A 238 26.85 10.91 -3.79
CA GLU A 238 25.70 11.79 -3.61
C GLU A 238 25.10 12.21 -4.96
N GLY A 239 23.77 12.07 -5.10
CA GLY A 239 23.03 12.38 -6.32
C GLY A 239 23.17 11.34 -7.44
N SER A 240 23.92 10.24 -7.25
CA SER A 240 23.97 9.15 -8.21
C SER A 240 22.63 8.39 -8.31
N ASP A 241 22.47 7.56 -9.35
CA ASP A 241 21.30 6.71 -9.50
C ASP A 241 21.13 5.78 -8.30
N LEU A 242 22.23 5.20 -7.80
CA LEU A 242 22.21 4.33 -6.63
C LEU A 242 21.80 5.10 -5.35
N ASP A 243 22.29 6.31 -5.14
CA ASP A 243 21.89 7.17 -4.03
C ASP A 243 20.38 7.48 -4.08
N ASN A 244 19.86 7.80 -5.26
CA ASN A 244 18.44 8.06 -5.45
C ASN A 244 17.58 6.81 -5.22
N ILE A 245 18.04 5.63 -5.65
CA ILE A 245 17.38 4.35 -5.38
C ILE A 245 17.38 4.06 -3.87
N ALA A 246 18.53 4.21 -3.21
CA ALA A 246 18.66 3.98 -1.78
C ALA A 246 17.77 4.92 -0.95
N LYS A 247 17.74 6.22 -1.30
CA LYS A 247 16.82 7.21 -0.69
C LYS A 247 15.36 6.80 -0.83
N LYS A 248 14.95 6.32 -2.01
CA LYS A 248 13.58 5.87 -2.26
C LYS A 248 13.24 4.61 -1.45
N ARG A 249 14.18 3.67 -1.31
CA ARG A 249 13.99 2.42 -0.54
C ARG A 249 14.00 2.67 0.96
N ALA A 250 14.86 3.55 1.44
CA ALA A 250 15.05 4.00 2.82
C ALA A 250 15.64 2.95 3.79
N PHE A 251 15.37 1.66 3.62
CA PHE A 251 15.85 0.57 4.51
C PHE A 251 15.80 -0.80 3.82
N THR A 252 16.46 -1.77 4.40
CA THR A 252 16.34 -3.18 4.06
C THR A 252 15.07 -3.76 4.66
N ASN A 253 14.30 -4.51 3.85
CA ASN A 253 13.11 -5.22 4.32
C ASN A 253 13.49 -6.64 4.73
N TYR A 254 13.41 -6.94 6.01
CA TYR A 254 13.66 -8.28 6.55
C TYR A 254 12.36 -9.09 6.61
N LEU A 255 12.35 -10.21 5.92
CA LEU A 255 11.24 -11.17 5.86
C LEU A 255 11.71 -12.51 6.45
N PRO A 256 10.81 -13.34 6.98
CA PRO A 256 11.19 -14.67 7.45
C PRO A 256 11.92 -15.48 6.36
N GLY A 257 13.21 -15.76 6.57
CA GLY A 257 14.05 -16.58 5.68
C GLY A 257 14.77 -15.84 4.56
N PHE A 258 14.52 -14.54 4.32
CA PHE A 258 15.28 -13.71 3.37
C PHE A 258 15.11 -12.22 3.65
N ASN A 259 15.94 -11.39 3.00
CA ASN A 259 15.81 -9.95 3.02
C ASN A 259 15.75 -9.37 1.60
N ILE A 260 15.25 -8.14 1.50
CA ILE A 260 15.29 -7.33 0.28
C ILE A 260 16.10 -6.08 0.63
N PRO A 261 17.38 -6.02 0.21
CA PRO A 261 18.30 -4.99 0.67
C PRO A 261 17.98 -3.62 0.08
N MET A 262 18.37 -2.58 0.80
CA MET A 262 18.33 -1.19 0.34
C MET A 262 19.33 -0.95 -0.79
N LEU A 263 20.50 -1.59 -0.72
CA LEU A 263 21.61 -1.48 -1.67
C LEU A 263 21.75 -2.77 -2.50
N PRO A 264 22.50 -2.75 -3.61
CA PRO A 264 22.84 -3.97 -4.35
C PRO A 264 23.51 -5.00 -3.42
N ARG A 265 23.20 -6.28 -3.60
CA ARG A 265 23.75 -7.36 -2.74
C ARG A 265 25.26 -7.43 -2.77
N GLU A 266 25.89 -7.15 -3.91
CA GLU A 266 27.34 -7.07 -4.03
C GLU A 266 27.92 -6.04 -3.04
N LEU A 267 27.19 -4.92 -2.81
CA LEU A 267 27.62 -3.90 -1.87
C LEU A 267 27.27 -4.27 -0.41
N SER A 268 26.02 -4.71 -0.16
CA SER A 268 25.56 -4.98 1.20
C SER A 268 26.08 -6.29 1.79
N ASP A 269 26.21 -7.35 0.96
CA ASP A 269 26.48 -8.70 1.46
C ASP A 269 27.96 -9.11 1.26
N ASP A 270 28.77 -8.31 0.53
CA ASP A 270 30.16 -8.60 0.21
C ASP A 270 31.09 -7.41 0.51
N ILE A 271 31.03 -6.33 -0.28
CA ILE A 271 32.01 -5.23 -0.19
C ILE A 271 31.95 -4.50 1.15
N CYS A 272 30.74 -4.29 1.68
CA CYS A 272 30.51 -3.55 2.93
C CYS A 272 30.09 -4.47 4.09
N SER A 273 30.29 -5.77 3.97
CA SER A 273 29.99 -6.72 5.04
C SER A 273 31.25 -7.24 5.70
#